data_236c4bd5ae2e7e5f68ace531739cc153
#
_entry.id   236c4bd5ae2e7e5f68ace531739cc153
#
_cell.length_a   1.000
_cell.length_b   1.000
_cell.length_c   1.000
_cell.angle_alpha   90.00
_cell.angle_beta   90.00
_cell.angle_gamma   90.00
#
_symmetry.space_group_name_H-M   'P 1'
#
loop_
_entity.id
_entity.type
_entity.pdbx_description
1 polymer ?
#
loop_
_entity_poly.entity_id
_entity_poly.type
_entity_poly.pdbx_seq_one_letter_code
_entity_poly.pdbx_strand_id
1 'polypeptide(L)'
;MGILIDSSVLIHFERSDTDLRTYVEGREEEEAFLSVISASELLHGVHRAGDKSIKAKRLAFVEGVLAALPVLVIDLATARSHSQLWADLAQRGKMIGVHDSWLAAACLAHGLRIATSNCREFERVPGLDIEKWE
;
A
#
# COMPACT_ATOMS: atom_id res chain seq x y z
N MET A 1 4.98 16.31 -0.15
CA MET A 1 3.93 15.33 -0.41
C MET A 1 4.34 13.98 0.16
N GLY A 2 3.47 13.36 0.91
CA GLY A 2 3.73 12.05 1.47
C GLY A 2 3.50 10.92 0.46
N ILE A 3 3.95 9.71 0.82
CA ILE A 3 3.83 8.54 -0.02
C ILE A 3 3.19 7.39 0.77
N LEU A 4 2.23 6.72 0.15
CA LEU A 4 1.60 5.51 0.69
C LEU A 4 2.24 4.31 0.02
N ILE A 5 2.79 3.39 0.82
CA ILE A 5 3.51 2.23 0.29
C ILE A 5 2.56 1.05 0.19
N ASP A 6 2.36 0.54 -1.03
CA ASP A 6 1.54 -0.64 -1.29
C ASP A 6 2.23 -1.91 -0.78
N SER A 7 1.44 -2.86 -0.31
CA SER A 7 1.94 -4.15 0.18
C SER A 7 2.79 -4.88 -0.86
N SER A 8 2.52 -4.71 -2.15
CA SER A 8 3.31 -5.33 -3.22
C SER A 8 4.80 -4.97 -3.14
N VAL A 9 5.10 -3.72 -2.80
CA VAL A 9 6.47 -3.24 -2.62
C VAL A 9 7.15 -3.96 -1.46
N LEU A 10 6.45 -4.05 -0.32
CA LEU A 10 7.00 -4.66 0.89
C LEU A 10 7.20 -6.16 0.72
N ILE A 11 6.28 -6.84 0.05
CA ILE A 11 6.42 -8.27 -0.27
C ILE A 11 7.61 -8.49 -1.18
N HIS A 12 7.82 -7.61 -2.15
CA HIS A 12 8.98 -7.68 -3.04
C HIS A 12 10.29 -7.57 -2.25
N PHE A 13 10.38 -6.62 -1.31
CA PHE A 13 11.57 -6.45 -0.47
C PHE A 13 11.82 -7.67 0.41
N GLU A 14 10.77 -8.25 0.99
CA GLU A 14 10.91 -9.45 1.81
C GLU A 14 11.52 -10.60 1.00
N ARG A 15 11.07 -10.78 -0.25
CA ARG A 15 11.49 -11.91 -1.09
C ARG A 15 12.85 -11.74 -1.76
N SER A 16 13.24 -10.51 -2.05
CA SER A 16 14.42 -10.22 -2.87
C SER A 16 15.63 -9.83 -2.05
N ASP A 17 15.54 -9.77 -0.73
CA ASP A 17 16.58 -9.22 0.16
C ASP A 17 17.00 -7.79 -0.21
N THR A 18 16.21 -7.10 -1.00
CA THR A 18 16.46 -5.70 -1.34
C THR A 18 16.15 -4.84 -0.11
N ASP A 19 17.07 -3.97 0.25
CA ASP A 19 16.90 -3.09 1.38
C ASP A 19 15.98 -1.93 1.02
N LEU A 20 14.89 -1.77 1.77
CA LEU A 20 13.98 -0.65 1.64
C LEU A 20 14.71 0.70 1.72
N ARG A 21 15.81 0.76 2.45
CA ARG A 21 16.63 1.96 2.59
C ARG A 21 17.10 2.51 1.25
N THR A 22 17.31 1.64 0.25
CA THR A 22 17.74 2.05 -1.09
C THR A 22 16.75 3.02 -1.73
N TYR A 23 15.45 2.83 -1.46
CA TYR A 23 14.40 3.65 -2.03
C TYR A 23 14.11 4.91 -1.20
N VAL A 24 14.39 4.88 0.09
CA VAL A 24 14.14 6.03 0.96
C VAL A 24 15.37 6.93 1.09
N GLU A 25 16.54 6.47 0.67
CA GLU A 25 17.76 7.27 0.69
C GLU A 25 17.59 8.53 -0.18
N GLY A 26 17.89 9.69 0.39
CA GLY A 26 17.68 10.96 -0.28
C GLY A 26 16.24 11.49 -0.20
N ARG A 27 15.35 10.77 0.47
CA ARG A 27 13.93 11.11 0.59
C ARG A 27 13.50 11.28 2.06
N GLU A 28 14.43 11.63 2.93
CA GLU A 28 14.18 11.70 4.37
C GLU A 28 13.10 12.71 4.75
N GLU A 29 12.84 13.68 3.86
CA GLU A 29 11.79 14.69 4.08
C GLU A 29 10.41 14.22 3.62
N GLU A 30 10.30 13.13 2.88
CA GLU A 30 9.02 12.57 2.48
C GLU A 30 8.47 11.69 3.60
N GLU A 31 7.23 11.95 3.99
CA GLU A 31 6.54 11.08 4.94
C GLU A 31 6.05 9.82 4.24
N ALA A 32 6.42 8.67 4.76
CA ALA A 32 5.96 7.37 4.24
C ALA A 32 4.93 6.79 5.19
N PHE A 33 3.87 6.24 4.61
CA PHE A 33 2.75 5.67 5.36
C PHE A 33 2.40 4.28 4.84
N LEU A 34 1.80 3.48 5.72
CA LEU A 34 1.19 2.20 5.37
C LEU A 34 -0.31 2.29 5.65
N SER A 35 -1.14 1.81 4.72
CA SER A 35 -2.58 1.71 5.00
C SER A 35 -2.86 0.55 5.94
N VAL A 36 -3.88 0.71 6.81
CA VAL A 36 -4.38 -0.40 7.64
C VAL A 36 -4.83 -1.57 6.77
N ILE A 37 -5.29 -1.31 5.55
CA ILE A 37 -5.64 -2.36 4.57
C ILE A 37 -4.39 -3.18 4.21
N SER A 38 -3.28 -2.51 3.92
CA SER A 38 -2.01 -3.19 3.60
C SER A 38 -1.45 -3.93 4.81
N ALA A 39 -1.61 -3.35 6.00
CA ALA A 39 -1.24 -4.04 7.25
C ALA A 39 -1.98 -5.36 7.38
N SER A 40 -3.28 -5.37 7.11
CA SER A 40 -4.10 -6.59 7.13
C SER A 40 -3.61 -7.62 6.11
N GLU A 41 -3.28 -7.19 4.90
CA GLU A 41 -2.76 -8.09 3.87
C GLU A 41 -1.44 -8.74 4.29
N LEU A 42 -0.53 -7.95 4.85
CA LEU A 42 0.76 -8.46 5.31
C LEU A 42 0.60 -9.46 6.46
N LEU A 43 -0.25 -9.15 7.43
CA LEU A 43 -0.54 -10.03 8.55
C LEU A 43 -1.25 -11.31 8.10
N HIS A 44 -2.15 -11.21 7.13
CA HIS A 44 -2.80 -12.37 6.54
C HIS A 44 -1.77 -13.33 5.92
N GLY A 45 -0.76 -12.78 5.24
CA GLY A 45 0.35 -13.57 4.70
C GLY A 45 1.11 -14.34 5.77
N VAL A 46 1.25 -13.77 6.98
CA VAL A 46 1.85 -14.47 8.13
C VAL A 46 0.98 -15.66 8.54
N HIS A 47 -0.32 -15.44 8.68
CA HIS A 47 -1.26 -16.50 9.11
C HIS A 47 -1.40 -17.62 8.09
N ARG A 48 -1.19 -17.34 6.81
CA ARG A 48 -1.26 -18.33 5.73
C ARG A 48 -0.01 -19.20 5.62
N ALA A 49 1.09 -18.80 6.23
CA ALA A 49 2.34 -19.56 6.14
C ALA A 49 2.18 -20.91 6.84
N GLY A 50 2.43 -22.00 6.13
CA GLY A 50 2.26 -23.36 6.66
C GLY A 50 3.44 -23.87 7.48
N ASP A 51 4.61 -23.31 7.27
CA ASP A 51 5.85 -23.66 7.96
C ASP A 51 6.11 -22.69 9.10
N LYS A 52 6.38 -23.24 10.29
CA LYS A 52 6.60 -22.41 11.49
C LYS A 52 7.81 -21.48 11.36
N SER A 53 8.86 -21.94 10.71
CA SER A 53 10.07 -21.14 10.50
C SER A 53 9.81 -19.98 9.56
N ILE A 54 9.11 -20.24 8.46
CA ILE A 54 8.72 -19.20 7.50
C ILE A 54 7.77 -18.21 8.16
N LYS A 55 6.81 -18.70 8.93
CA LYS A 55 5.84 -17.88 9.65
C LYS A 55 6.52 -16.93 10.62
N ALA A 56 7.46 -17.43 11.42
CA ALA A 56 8.20 -16.62 12.39
C ALA A 56 9.03 -15.52 11.69
N LYS A 57 9.69 -15.88 10.60
CA LYS A 57 10.50 -14.95 9.81
C LYS A 57 9.65 -13.85 9.18
N ARG A 58 8.53 -14.24 8.61
CA ARG A 58 7.59 -13.31 7.98
C ARG A 58 6.95 -12.39 9.01
N LEU A 59 6.58 -12.92 10.18
CA LEU A 59 6.04 -12.11 11.27
C LEU A 59 7.04 -11.05 11.73
N ALA A 60 8.32 -11.43 11.89
CA ALA A 60 9.37 -10.50 12.28
C ALA A 60 9.50 -9.36 11.27
N PHE A 61 9.46 -9.69 9.98
CA PHE A 61 9.50 -8.68 8.91
C PHE A 61 8.29 -7.73 8.99
N VAL A 62 7.09 -8.29 9.10
CA VAL A 62 5.85 -7.48 9.14
C VAL A 62 5.83 -6.59 10.38
N GLU A 63 6.18 -7.12 11.54
CA GLU A 63 6.23 -6.30 12.77
C GLU A 63 7.26 -5.19 12.67
N GLY A 64 8.38 -5.44 12.00
CA GLY A 64 9.38 -4.41 11.71
C GLY A 64 8.83 -3.29 10.84
N VAL A 65 8.04 -3.63 9.83
CA VAL A 65 7.38 -2.65 8.96
C VAL A 65 6.37 -1.84 9.77
N LEU A 66 5.53 -2.51 10.58
CA LEU A 66 4.51 -1.84 11.39
C LEU A 66 5.12 -0.90 12.43
N ALA A 67 6.32 -1.22 12.92
CA ALA A 67 7.04 -0.35 13.85
C ALA A 67 7.69 0.85 13.14
N ALA A 68 8.05 0.70 11.87
CA ALA A 68 8.80 1.71 11.13
C ALA A 68 7.91 2.73 10.42
N LEU A 69 6.71 2.34 9.99
CA LEU A 69 5.81 3.19 9.19
C LEU A 69 4.55 3.55 9.97
N PRO A 70 4.17 4.84 10.00
CA PRO A 70 2.85 5.21 10.50
C PRO A 70 1.75 4.50 9.71
N VAL A 71 0.75 3.98 10.41
CA VAL A 71 -0.37 3.28 9.79
C VAL A 71 -1.56 4.22 9.69
N LEU A 72 -2.04 4.45 8.46
CA LEU A 72 -3.24 5.25 8.22
C LEU A 72 -4.48 4.38 8.36
N VAL A 73 -5.41 4.82 9.21
CA VAL A 73 -6.71 4.19 9.34
C VAL A 73 -7.66 4.73 8.26
N ILE A 74 -8.74 4.01 8.00
CA ILE A 74 -9.75 4.47 7.06
C ILE A 74 -10.65 5.47 7.79
N ASP A 75 -10.55 6.74 7.41
CA ASP A 75 -11.35 7.81 7.98
C ASP A 75 -12.52 8.18 7.06
N LEU A 76 -13.34 9.13 7.50
CA LEU A 76 -14.51 9.58 6.74
C LEU A 76 -14.09 10.23 5.41
N ALA A 77 -13.00 10.98 5.40
CA ALA A 77 -12.50 11.61 4.16
C ALA A 77 -12.17 10.54 3.12
N THR A 78 -11.49 9.47 3.55
CA THR A 78 -11.19 8.33 2.67
C THR A 78 -12.47 7.66 2.19
N ALA A 79 -13.46 7.47 3.07
CA ALA A 79 -14.73 6.86 2.68
C ALA A 79 -15.47 7.69 1.65
N ARG A 80 -15.43 9.01 1.77
CA ARG A 80 -16.04 9.92 0.79
C ARG A 80 -15.36 9.81 -0.57
N SER A 81 -14.03 9.83 -0.60
CA SER A 81 -13.26 9.64 -1.84
C SER A 81 -13.51 8.27 -2.44
N HIS A 82 -13.56 7.23 -1.60
CA HIS A 82 -13.79 5.85 -2.06
C HIS A 82 -15.14 5.69 -2.73
N SER A 83 -16.19 6.26 -2.15
CA SER A 83 -17.53 6.15 -2.71
C SER A 83 -17.65 6.80 -4.10
N GLN A 84 -17.00 7.94 -4.28
CA GLN A 84 -16.97 8.63 -5.59
C GLN A 84 -16.15 7.84 -6.60
N LEU A 85 -14.99 7.36 -6.18
CA LEU A 85 -14.10 6.55 -7.04
C LEU A 85 -14.79 5.27 -7.50
N TRP A 86 -15.43 4.57 -6.58
CA TRP A 86 -16.15 3.33 -6.86
C TRP A 86 -17.25 3.57 -7.90
N ALA A 87 -18.08 4.59 -7.69
CA ALA A 87 -19.14 4.95 -8.64
C ALA A 87 -18.58 5.27 -10.03
N ASP A 88 -17.50 6.04 -10.09
CA ASP A 88 -16.86 6.43 -11.35
C ASP A 88 -16.28 5.22 -12.10
N LEU A 89 -15.54 4.38 -11.40
CA LEU A 89 -14.92 3.20 -12.02
C LEU A 89 -15.97 2.20 -12.49
N ALA A 90 -17.03 2.00 -11.71
CA ALA A 90 -18.14 1.12 -12.09
C ALA A 90 -18.83 1.62 -13.33
N GLN A 91 -19.11 2.93 -13.40
CA GLN A 91 -19.78 3.54 -14.55
C GLN A 91 -18.95 3.42 -15.83
N ARG A 92 -17.62 3.52 -15.71
CA ARG A 92 -16.72 3.41 -16.86
C ARG A 92 -16.34 1.97 -17.21
N GLY A 93 -16.79 0.99 -16.42
CA GLY A 93 -16.41 -0.42 -16.61
C GLY A 93 -14.94 -0.69 -16.36
N LYS A 94 -14.32 0.05 -15.42
CA LYS A 94 -12.89 -0.04 -15.14
C LYS A 94 -12.61 -0.35 -13.67
N MET A 95 -13.39 -1.23 -13.08
CA MET A 95 -13.20 -1.62 -11.69
C MET A 95 -11.80 -2.17 -11.43
N ILE A 96 -11.29 -1.89 -10.23
CA ILE A 96 -10.03 -2.43 -9.71
C ILE A 96 -10.32 -3.26 -8.46
N GLY A 97 -9.31 -3.95 -7.94
CA GLY A 97 -9.45 -4.74 -6.72
C GLY A 97 -9.95 -3.89 -5.56
N VAL A 98 -10.71 -4.52 -4.65
CA VAL A 98 -11.31 -3.81 -3.51
C VAL A 98 -10.26 -3.15 -2.63
N HIS A 99 -9.19 -3.88 -2.28
CA HIS A 99 -8.11 -3.33 -1.46
C HIS A 99 -7.42 -2.16 -2.16
N ASP A 100 -7.11 -2.32 -3.45
CA ASP A 100 -6.47 -1.26 -4.23
C ASP A 100 -7.33 -0.02 -4.34
N SER A 101 -8.65 -0.18 -4.42
CA SER A 101 -9.59 0.95 -4.45
C SER A 101 -9.54 1.77 -3.16
N TRP A 102 -9.39 1.12 -2.02
CA TRP A 102 -9.24 1.80 -0.74
C TRP A 102 -7.90 2.53 -0.62
N LEU A 103 -6.82 1.91 -1.13
CA LEU A 103 -5.51 2.56 -1.15
C LEU A 103 -5.53 3.81 -2.02
N ALA A 104 -6.11 3.70 -3.21
CA ALA A 104 -6.24 4.83 -4.13
C ALA A 104 -7.07 5.96 -3.49
N ALA A 105 -8.19 5.61 -2.85
CA ALA A 105 -9.04 6.57 -2.18
C ALA A 105 -8.31 7.30 -1.03
N ALA A 106 -7.52 6.57 -0.27
CA ALA A 106 -6.71 7.17 0.80
C ALA A 106 -5.72 8.20 0.24
N CYS A 107 -5.06 7.86 -0.87
CA CYS A 107 -4.13 8.77 -1.52
C CYS A 107 -4.84 10.03 -2.04
N LEU A 108 -6.00 9.88 -2.67
CA LEU A 108 -6.77 11.02 -3.17
C LEU A 108 -7.26 11.91 -2.03
N ALA A 109 -7.73 11.30 -0.94
CA ALA A 109 -8.26 12.04 0.21
C ALA A 109 -7.18 12.82 0.95
N HIS A 110 -5.97 12.29 1.04
CA HIS A 110 -4.90 12.84 1.86
C HIS A 110 -3.75 13.46 1.06
N GLY A 111 -3.89 13.56 -0.26
CA GLY A 111 -2.86 14.16 -1.10
C GLY A 111 -1.57 13.36 -1.12
N LEU A 112 -1.67 12.03 -1.10
CA LEU A 112 -0.51 11.15 -1.10
C LEU A 112 -0.29 10.58 -2.50
N ARG A 113 0.96 10.24 -2.76
CA ARG A 113 1.37 9.47 -3.90
C ARG A 113 1.37 8.00 -3.51
N ILE A 114 1.11 7.08 -4.43
CA ILE A 114 1.22 5.65 -4.15
C ILE A 114 2.51 5.08 -4.73
N ALA A 115 3.27 4.35 -3.89
CA ALA A 115 4.40 3.56 -4.32
C ALA A 115 3.94 2.12 -4.48
N THR A 116 4.05 1.57 -5.68
CA THR A 116 3.57 0.22 -5.99
C THR A 116 4.45 -0.45 -7.04
N SER A 117 4.53 -1.78 -6.99
CA SER A 117 5.12 -2.56 -8.08
C SER A 117 4.07 -2.93 -9.13
N ASN A 118 2.79 -2.73 -8.83
CA ASN A 118 1.66 -3.07 -9.70
C ASN A 118 0.91 -1.82 -10.12
N CYS A 119 1.49 -1.08 -11.08
CA CYS A 119 0.92 0.20 -11.52
C CYS A 119 -0.36 0.06 -12.34
N ARG A 120 -0.56 -1.08 -12.98
CA ARG A 120 -1.60 -1.27 -13.99
C ARG A 120 -3.02 -0.93 -13.52
N GLU A 121 -3.41 -1.42 -12.34
CA GLU A 121 -4.73 -1.12 -11.79
C GLU A 121 -4.85 0.34 -11.36
N PHE A 122 -3.81 0.85 -10.72
CA PHE A 122 -3.82 2.23 -10.23
C PHE A 122 -3.88 3.27 -11.34
N GLU A 123 -3.40 2.93 -12.54
CA GLU A 123 -3.49 3.81 -13.71
C GLU A 123 -4.93 4.10 -14.14
N ARG A 124 -5.87 3.27 -13.72
CA ARG A 124 -7.29 3.49 -14.00
C ARG A 124 -7.92 4.59 -13.13
N VAL A 125 -7.19 5.04 -12.12
CA VAL A 125 -7.70 6.02 -11.14
C VAL A 125 -7.32 7.44 -11.58
N PRO A 126 -8.29 8.29 -11.96
CA PRO A 126 -7.97 9.66 -12.37
C PRO A 126 -7.40 10.47 -11.21
N GLY A 127 -6.36 11.24 -11.49
CA GLY A 127 -5.75 12.13 -10.50
C GLY A 127 -4.83 11.48 -9.50
N LEU A 128 -4.63 10.18 -9.58
CA LEU A 128 -3.72 9.47 -8.68
C LEU A 128 -2.28 9.59 -9.16
N ASP A 129 -1.41 10.03 -8.29
CA ASP A 129 0.03 10.13 -8.55
C ASP A 129 0.68 8.80 -8.17
N ILE A 130 1.32 8.14 -9.15
CA ILE A 130 1.85 6.79 -9.01
C ILE A 130 3.36 6.81 -9.17
N GLU A 131 4.05 6.14 -8.25
CA GLU A 131 5.49 5.92 -8.36
C GLU A 131 5.75 4.41 -8.36
N LYS A 132 6.44 3.92 -9.38
CA LYS A 132 6.74 2.50 -9.50
C LYS A 132 8.01 2.16 -8.72
N TRP A 133 7.87 1.24 -7.78
CA TRP A 133 8.99 0.71 -6.99
C TRP A 133 9.14 -0.78 -7.26
N GLU A 134 10.32 -1.16 -7.72
CA GLU A 134 10.68 -2.57 -8.01
C GLU A 134 11.91 -3.00 -7.25
#